data_f1263adb8a1f1551239e6a48966d457b
#
_entry.id   f1263adb8a1f1551239e6a48966d457b
#
_cell.length_a   1.000
_cell.length_b   1.000
_cell.length_c   1.000
_cell.angle_alpha   90.00
_cell.angle_beta   90.00
_cell.angle_gamma   90.00
#
_symmetry.space_group_name_H-M   'P 1'
#
loop_
_entity.id
_entity.type
_entity.pdbx_description
1 polymer ?
#
loop_
_entity_poly.entity_id
_entity_poly.type
_entity_poly.pdbx_seq_one_letter_code
_entity_poly.pdbx_strand_id
1 'polypeptide(L)'
;MLDQIHLLAAVTVLGVLEQAYFFLQVIYARRAFGISPPNISGPPEFERIFRAQVNSSEYFPIFLALLWQAGLFFHQGLSAALGLVYLYARYCYFIGYKTSSSERLVPIYFSSGVLWSLIAASVLGILHFFLSHYLGLNIIQLLTA
;
A
#
# COMPACT_ATOMS: atom_id res chain seq x y z
N MET A 1 -5.86 -3.36 -24.01
CA MET A 1 -6.00 -3.93 -22.64
C MET A 1 -4.75 -3.66 -21.78
N LEU A 2 -3.58 -4.01 -22.27
CA LEU A 2 -2.37 -3.83 -21.46
C LEU A 2 -2.06 -2.36 -21.19
N ASP A 3 -2.43 -1.47 -22.10
CA ASP A 3 -2.28 -0.03 -21.90
C ASP A 3 -3.12 0.52 -20.76
N GLN A 4 -4.14 -0.22 -20.33
CA GLN A 4 -5.03 0.19 -19.23
C GLN A 4 -4.56 -0.33 -17.87
N ILE A 5 -3.58 -1.23 -17.82
CA ILE A 5 -3.14 -1.85 -16.57
C ILE A 5 -1.62 -1.80 -16.34
N HIS A 6 -0.84 -1.32 -17.32
CA HIS A 6 0.61 -1.39 -17.22
C HIS A 6 1.18 -0.54 -16.07
N LEU A 7 0.56 0.59 -15.77
CA LEU A 7 1.00 1.42 -14.64
C LEU A 7 0.72 0.72 -13.30
N LEU A 8 -0.43 0.07 -13.20
CA LEU A 8 -0.77 -0.71 -12.00
C LEU A 8 0.19 -1.88 -11.82
N ALA A 9 0.51 -2.55 -12.93
CA ALA A 9 1.45 -3.66 -12.91
C ALA A 9 2.84 -3.21 -12.46
N ALA A 10 3.31 -2.06 -12.96
CA ALA A 10 4.61 -1.51 -12.57
C ALA A 10 4.66 -1.18 -11.08
N VAL A 11 3.62 -0.54 -10.54
CA VAL A 11 3.55 -0.22 -9.11
C VAL A 11 3.49 -1.49 -8.28
N THR A 12 2.76 -2.50 -8.75
CA THR A 12 2.70 -3.81 -8.07
C THR A 12 4.08 -4.43 -7.94
N VAL A 13 4.87 -4.45 -9.01
CA VAL A 13 6.23 -5.01 -8.98
C VAL A 13 7.12 -4.22 -8.04
N LEU A 14 7.05 -2.88 -8.09
CA LEU A 14 7.80 -2.04 -7.16
C LEU A 14 7.42 -2.34 -5.71
N GLY A 15 6.15 -2.57 -5.44
CA GLY A 15 5.68 -2.94 -4.11
C GLY A 15 6.22 -4.28 -3.65
N VAL A 16 6.24 -5.27 -4.54
CA VAL A 16 6.82 -6.59 -4.24
C VAL A 16 8.31 -6.46 -3.93
N LEU A 17 9.04 -5.65 -4.69
CA LEU A 17 10.45 -5.41 -4.44
C LEU A 17 10.66 -4.73 -3.09
N GLU A 18 9.79 -3.80 -2.71
CA GLU A 18 9.86 -3.15 -1.41
C GLU A 18 9.64 -4.16 -0.29
N GLN A 19 8.67 -5.06 -0.41
CA GLN A 19 8.43 -6.11 0.58
C GLN A 19 9.64 -7.05 0.67
N ALA A 20 10.26 -7.40 -0.45
CA ALA A 20 11.47 -8.20 -0.45
C ALA A 20 12.60 -7.50 0.31
N TYR A 21 12.74 -6.19 0.12
CA TYR A 21 13.72 -5.40 0.86
C TYR A 21 13.46 -5.47 2.38
N PHE A 22 12.19 -5.35 2.79
CA PHE A 22 11.84 -5.43 4.21
C PHE A 22 12.15 -6.81 4.79
N PHE A 23 11.86 -7.88 4.06
CA PHE A 23 12.23 -9.23 4.48
C PHE A 23 13.74 -9.39 4.65
N LEU A 24 14.52 -8.85 3.72
CA LEU A 24 15.99 -8.90 3.81
C LEU A 24 16.48 -8.16 5.05
N GLN A 25 15.86 -7.03 5.39
CA GLN A 25 16.24 -6.29 6.59
C GLN A 25 16.02 -7.11 7.85
N VAL A 26 14.92 -7.89 7.92
CA VAL A 26 14.66 -8.78 9.05
C VAL A 26 15.70 -9.90 9.10
N ILE A 27 16.08 -10.48 7.95
CA ILE A 27 17.10 -11.53 7.89
C ILE A 27 18.43 -11.00 8.40
N TYR A 28 18.84 -9.83 7.96
CA TYR A 28 20.09 -9.21 8.44
C TYR A 28 20.03 -8.90 9.93
N ALA A 29 18.90 -8.44 10.44
CA ALA A 29 18.73 -8.17 11.86
C ALA A 29 18.82 -9.45 12.68
N ARG A 30 18.23 -10.55 12.20
CA ARG A 30 18.34 -11.83 12.90
C ARG A 30 19.79 -12.29 13.00
N ARG A 31 20.57 -12.12 11.95
CA ARG A 31 21.99 -12.46 11.97
C ARG A 31 22.78 -11.55 12.92
N ALA A 32 22.49 -10.24 12.87
CA ALA A 32 23.20 -9.26 13.68
C ALA A 32 22.93 -9.43 15.17
N PHE A 33 21.69 -9.79 15.56
CA PHE A 33 21.31 -9.93 16.96
C PHE A 33 21.28 -11.38 17.44
N GLY A 34 21.60 -12.36 16.58
CA GLY A 34 21.67 -13.77 16.96
C GLY A 34 20.32 -14.38 17.29
N ILE A 35 19.26 -13.97 16.61
CA ILE A 35 17.90 -14.44 16.88
C ILE A 35 17.50 -15.43 15.79
N SER A 36 17.33 -16.70 16.16
CA SER A 36 16.92 -17.75 15.22
C SER A 36 15.41 -17.82 15.10
N PRO A 37 14.86 -18.05 13.88
CA PRO A 37 13.45 -18.37 13.76
C PRO A 37 13.11 -19.63 14.57
N PRO A 38 11.92 -19.74 15.17
CA PRO A 38 10.79 -18.83 15.07
C PRO A 38 10.74 -17.73 16.14
N ASN A 39 11.84 -17.46 16.83
CA ASN A 39 11.85 -16.44 17.87
C ASN A 39 11.59 -15.06 17.27
N ILE A 40 10.73 -14.30 17.95
CA ILE A 40 10.39 -12.93 17.55
C ILE A 40 10.70 -11.92 18.66
N SER A 41 11.26 -12.40 19.78
CA SER A 41 11.65 -11.56 20.91
C SER A 41 13.16 -11.35 20.90
N GLY A 42 13.60 -10.16 21.27
CA GLY A 42 15.00 -9.82 21.32
C GLY A 42 15.21 -8.38 21.74
N PRO A 43 16.38 -7.80 21.45
CA PRO A 43 16.62 -6.39 21.73
C PRO A 43 15.58 -5.49 21.07
N PRO A 44 15.28 -4.31 21.66
CA PRO A 44 14.28 -3.42 21.08
C PRO A 44 14.54 -3.05 19.63
N GLU A 45 15.80 -2.94 19.22
CA GLU A 45 16.18 -2.65 17.84
C GLU A 45 15.70 -3.73 16.87
N PHE A 46 15.86 -5.00 17.25
CA PHE A 46 15.37 -6.10 16.43
C PHE A 46 13.84 -6.12 16.37
N GLU A 47 13.19 -5.96 17.50
CA GLU A 47 11.74 -6.01 17.57
C GLU A 47 11.10 -4.90 16.71
N ARG A 48 11.69 -3.71 16.68
CA ARG A 48 11.20 -2.62 15.84
C ARG A 48 11.27 -2.97 14.36
N ILE A 49 12.41 -3.53 13.92
CA ILE A 49 12.59 -3.94 12.51
C ILE A 49 11.58 -5.05 12.17
N PHE A 50 11.43 -6.03 13.03
CA PHE A 50 10.51 -7.14 12.81
C PHE A 50 9.07 -6.64 12.73
N ARG A 51 8.63 -5.80 13.65
CA ARG A 51 7.26 -5.28 13.67
C ARG A 51 6.97 -4.39 12.48
N ALA A 52 7.96 -3.60 12.04
CA ALA A 52 7.80 -2.76 10.86
C ALA A 52 7.55 -3.62 9.61
N GLN A 53 8.29 -4.72 9.46
CA GLN A 53 8.10 -5.64 8.35
C GLN A 53 6.75 -6.33 8.42
N VAL A 54 6.36 -6.85 9.59
CA VAL A 54 5.08 -7.55 9.76
C VAL A 54 3.92 -6.61 9.44
N ASN A 55 3.92 -5.40 9.96
CA ASN A 55 2.86 -4.43 9.70
C ASN A 55 2.75 -4.12 8.21
N SER A 56 3.88 -3.88 7.54
CA SER A 56 3.88 -3.61 6.11
C SER A 56 3.35 -4.80 5.31
N SER A 57 3.70 -6.01 5.71
CA SER A 57 3.23 -7.25 5.09
C SER A 57 1.72 -7.42 5.27
N GLU A 58 1.18 -7.10 6.44
CA GLU A 58 -0.26 -7.21 6.71
C GLU A 58 -1.08 -6.25 5.86
N TYR A 59 -0.58 -5.05 5.60
CA TYR A 59 -1.28 -4.05 4.79
C TYR A 59 -1.10 -4.24 3.29
N PHE A 60 -0.11 -5.02 2.87
CA PHE A 60 0.22 -5.12 1.45
C PHE A 60 -0.92 -5.71 0.61
N PRO A 61 -1.61 -6.81 1.01
CA PRO A 61 -2.74 -7.31 0.23
C PRO A 61 -3.88 -6.29 0.13
N ILE A 62 -4.14 -5.55 1.21
CA ILE A 62 -5.16 -4.50 1.21
C ILE A 62 -4.80 -3.43 0.18
N PHE A 63 -3.54 -3.00 0.18
CA PHE A 63 -3.05 -2.01 -0.77
C PHE A 63 -3.19 -2.50 -2.21
N LEU A 64 -2.77 -3.74 -2.49
CA LEU A 64 -2.85 -4.29 -3.85
C LEU A 64 -4.30 -4.36 -4.34
N ALA A 65 -5.21 -4.84 -3.49
CA ALA A 65 -6.62 -4.93 -3.86
C ALA A 65 -7.16 -3.54 -4.21
N LEU A 66 -6.89 -2.54 -3.39
CA LEU A 66 -7.39 -1.18 -3.62
C LEU A 66 -6.73 -0.51 -4.81
N LEU A 67 -5.43 -0.73 -5.00
CA LEU A 67 -4.69 -0.19 -6.15
C LEU A 67 -5.35 -0.64 -7.46
N TRP A 68 -5.62 -1.93 -7.59
CA TRP A 68 -6.20 -2.48 -8.80
C TRP A 68 -7.66 -2.09 -8.97
N GLN A 69 -8.47 -2.10 -7.91
CA GLN A 69 -9.86 -1.68 -8.00
C GLN A 69 -9.98 -0.21 -8.41
N ALA A 70 -9.24 0.67 -7.77
CA ALA A 70 -9.24 2.08 -8.12
C ALA A 70 -8.71 2.32 -9.52
N GLY A 71 -7.68 1.57 -9.92
CA GLY A 71 -7.08 1.70 -11.24
C GLY A 71 -7.99 1.24 -12.36
N LEU A 72 -8.75 0.17 -12.14
CA LEU A 72 -9.66 -0.38 -13.15
C LEU A 72 -10.97 0.40 -13.24
N PHE A 73 -11.53 0.83 -12.13
CA PHE A 73 -12.86 1.43 -12.09
C PHE A 73 -12.87 2.94 -12.02
N PHE A 74 -11.83 3.56 -11.48
CA PHE A 74 -11.77 5.01 -11.34
C PHE A 74 -10.81 5.65 -12.35
N HIS A 75 -9.49 5.49 -12.13
CA HIS A 75 -8.48 6.06 -13.03
C HIS A 75 -7.13 5.39 -12.80
N GLN A 76 -6.53 4.85 -13.86
CA GLN A 76 -5.27 4.13 -13.75
C GLN A 76 -4.12 5.04 -13.28
N GLY A 77 -3.95 6.19 -13.93
CA GLY A 77 -2.84 7.08 -13.64
C GLY A 77 -2.88 7.63 -12.22
N LEU A 78 -4.07 8.05 -11.77
CA LEU A 78 -4.23 8.55 -10.41
C LEU A 78 -3.97 7.46 -9.38
N SER A 79 -4.49 6.27 -9.63
CA SER A 79 -4.29 5.14 -8.70
C SER A 79 -2.83 4.73 -8.63
N ALA A 80 -2.13 4.69 -9.76
CA ALA A 80 -0.71 4.39 -9.79
C ALA A 80 0.10 5.46 -9.05
N ALA A 81 -0.23 6.73 -9.23
CA ALA A 81 0.44 7.82 -8.52
C ALA A 81 0.24 7.70 -7.01
N LEU A 82 -1.00 7.45 -6.56
CA LEU A 82 -1.28 7.21 -5.14
C LEU A 82 -0.54 5.98 -4.64
N GLY A 83 -0.41 4.95 -5.47
CA GLY A 83 0.34 3.76 -5.14
C GLY A 83 1.81 4.05 -4.89
N LEU A 84 2.44 4.86 -5.73
CA LEU A 84 3.83 5.27 -5.52
C LEU A 84 3.97 6.06 -4.22
N VAL A 85 3.04 6.94 -3.93
CA VAL A 85 3.04 7.70 -2.67
C VAL A 85 2.91 6.76 -1.48
N TYR A 86 2.05 5.75 -1.57
CA TYR A 86 1.90 4.74 -0.52
C TYR A 86 3.21 3.99 -0.28
N LEU A 87 3.88 3.54 -1.35
CA LEU A 87 5.14 2.82 -1.22
C LEU A 87 6.22 3.69 -0.58
N TYR A 88 6.29 4.96 -0.97
CA TYR A 88 7.22 5.89 -0.34
C TYR A 88 6.91 6.08 1.15
N ALA A 89 5.64 6.24 1.49
CA ALA A 89 5.21 6.39 2.88
C ALA A 89 5.57 5.14 3.70
N ARG A 90 5.41 3.95 3.13
CA ARG A 90 5.79 2.70 3.80
C ARG A 90 7.30 2.56 3.97
N TYR A 91 8.07 3.03 2.99
CA TYR A 91 9.53 3.08 3.14
C TYR A 91 9.91 3.99 4.31
N CYS A 92 9.32 5.18 4.38
CA CYS A 92 9.57 6.11 5.48
C CYS A 92 9.12 5.53 6.82
N TYR A 93 7.99 4.81 6.83
CA TYR A 93 7.52 4.11 8.02
C TYR A 93 8.54 3.08 8.51
N PHE A 94 9.08 2.27 7.61
CA PHE A 94 10.03 1.23 7.97
C PHE A 94 11.32 1.85 8.54
N ILE A 95 11.87 2.82 7.84
CA ILE A 95 13.12 3.48 8.27
C ILE A 95 12.91 4.23 9.60
N GLY A 96 11.77 4.91 9.74
CA GLY A 96 11.45 5.61 10.98
C GLY A 96 11.27 4.67 12.15
N TYR A 97 10.51 3.59 11.96
CA TYR A 97 10.29 2.61 13.02
C TYR A 97 11.59 1.91 13.44
N LYS A 98 12.46 1.64 12.48
CA LYS A 98 13.78 1.05 12.75
C LYS A 98 14.58 1.93 13.71
N THR A 99 14.46 3.25 13.59
CA THR A 99 15.18 4.21 14.43
C THR A 99 14.51 4.38 15.79
N SER A 100 13.17 4.56 15.83
CA SER A 100 12.42 4.83 17.05
C SER A 100 10.95 4.52 16.83
N SER A 101 10.26 4.05 17.89
CA SER A 101 8.82 3.80 17.83
C SER A 101 8.01 5.06 17.50
N SER A 102 8.46 6.23 17.91
CA SER A 102 7.73 7.49 17.66
C SER A 102 7.89 7.96 16.21
N GLU A 103 9.00 7.62 15.56
CA GLU A 103 9.27 8.06 14.18
C GLU A 103 8.38 7.37 13.15
N ARG A 104 7.67 6.29 13.54
CA ARG A 104 6.76 5.59 12.63
C ARG A 104 5.43 6.28 12.46
N LEU A 105 5.07 7.19 13.37
CA LEU A 105 3.68 7.69 13.49
C LEU A 105 3.24 8.53 12.29
N VAL A 106 4.04 9.53 11.90
CA VAL A 106 3.68 10.38 10.76
C VAL A 106 3.58 9.57 9.47
N PRO A 107 4.57 8.72 9.12
CA PRO A 107 4.45 7.90 7.90
C PRO A 107 3.26 6.94 7.91
N ILE A 108 2.92 6.34 9.05
CA ILE A 108 1.78 5.40 9.09
C ILE A 108 0.45 6.14 8.89
N TYR A 109 0.30 7.31 9.48
CA TYR A 109 -0.91 8.11 9.25
C TYR A 109 -1.01 8.56 7.82
N PHE A 110 0.11 8.94 7.21
CA PHE A 110 0.15 9.34 5.81
C PHE A 110 -0.23 8.18 4.89
N SER A 111 0.34 6.99 5.12
CA SER A 111 0.00 5.80 4.33
C SER A 111 -1.47 5.41 4.50
N SER A 112 -2.02 5.55 5.70
CA SER A 112 -3.43 5.29 5.95
C SER A 112 -4.32 6.26 5.18
N GLY A 113 -3.94 7.53 5.10
CA GLY A 113 -4.66 8.52 4.30
C GLY A 113 -4.69 8.16 2.82
N VAL A 114 -3.57 7.64 2.30
CA VAL A 114 -3.53 7.16 0.90
C VAL A 114 -4.47 5.98 0.70
N LEU A 115 -4.50 5.03 1.65
CA LEU A 115 -5.42 3.89 1.56
C LEU A 115 -6.87 4.34 1.57
N TRP A 116 -7.24 5.29 2.44
CA TRP A 116 -8.59 5.84 2.45
C TRP A 116 -8.93 6.53 1.14
N SER A 117 -7.98 7.22 0.53
CA SER A 117 -8.17 7.83 -0.80
C SER A 117 -8.41 6.77 -1.87
N LEU A 118 -7.68 5.66 -1.83
CA LEU A 118 -7.88 4.54 -2.75
C LEU A 118 -9.23 3.86 -2.52
N ILE A 119 -9.67 3.74 -1.28
CA ILE A 119 -11.00 3.21 -0.95
C ILE A 119 -12.08 4.10 -1.57
N ALA A 120 -11.97 5.42 -1.38
CA ALA A 120 -12.95 6.35 -1.93
C ALA A 120 -12.99 6.26 -3.46
N ALA A 121 -11.83 6.24 -4.11
CA ALA A 121 -11.75 6.11 -5.57
C ALA A 121 -12.37 4.79 -6.05
N SER A 122 -12.09 3.69 -5.36
CA SER A 122 -12.65 2.37 -5.71
C SER A 122 -14.15 2.37 -5.59
N VAL A 123 -14.70 2.88 -4.48
CA VAL A 123 -16.14 2.91 -4.23
C VAL A 123 -16.83 3.78 -5.29
N LEU A 124 -16.30 4.98 -5.54
CA LEU A 124 -16.89 5.90 -6.52
C LEU A 124 -16.86 5.30 -7.94
N GLY A 125 -15.72 4.70 -8.30
CA GLY A 125 -15.60 4.10 -9.64
C GLY A 125 -16.53 2.91 -9.84
N ILE A 126 -16.60 2.01 -8.86
CA ILE A 126 -17.48 0.85 -8.92
C ILE A 126 -18.94 1.27 -8.92
N LEU A 127 -19.31 2.22 -8.06
CA LEU A 127 -20.67 2.75 -8.01
C LEU A 127 -21.06 3.37 -9.35
N HIS A 128 -20.18 4.18 -9.92
CA HIS A 128 -20.42 4.79 -11.24
C HIS A 128 -20.65 3.71 -12.31
N PHE A 129 -19.83 2.65 -12.30
CA PHE A 129 -20.00 1.54 -13.26
C PHE A 129 -21.36 0.88 -13.10
N PHE A 130 -21.79 0.57 -11.85
CA PHE A 130 -23.08 -0.05 -11.61
C PHE A 130 -24.24 0.84 -12.09
N LEU A 131 -24.17 2.12 -11.76
CA LEU A 131 -25.24 3.04 -12.19
C LEU A 131 -25.30 3.19 -13.70
N SER A 132 -24.16 3.27 -14.37
CA SER A 132 -24.11 3.40 -15.83
C SER A 132 -24.54 2.13 -16.52
N HIS A 133 -24.11 0.96 -16.03
CA HIS A 133 -24.30 -0.31 -16.72
C HIS A 133 -25.71 -0.89 -16.48
N TYR A 134 -26.18 -0.88 -15.23
CA TYR A 134 -27.42 -1.53 -14.86
C TYR A 134 -28.63 -0.60 -14.91
N LEU A 135 -28.47 0.65 -14.53
CA LEU A 135 -29.59 1.60 -14.48
C LEU A 135 -29.64 2.55 -15.67
N GLY A 136 -28.63 2.51 -16.55
CA GLY A 136 -28.54 3.43 -17.68
C GLY A 136 -28.29 4.88 -17.25
N LEU A 137 -27.89 5.11 -15.99
CA LEU A 137 -27.63 6.44 -15.47
C LEU A 137 -26.16 6.80 -15.63
N ASN A 138 -25.89 8.01 -16.09
CA ASN A 138 -24.54 8.56 -16.12
C ASN A 138 -24.51 9.71 -15.13
N ILE A 139 -23.69 9.57 -14.07
CA ILE A 139 -23.59 10.57 -13.00
C ILE A 139 -23.16 11.92 -13.56
N ILE A 140 -22.23 11.92 -14.52
CA ILE A 140 -21.77 13.17 -15.14
C ILE A 140 -22.89 13.86 -15.87
N GLN A 141 -23.71 13.12 -16.63
CA GLN A 141 -24.85 13.67 -17.32
C GLN A 141 -25.90 14.21 -16.35
N LEU A 142 -26.14 13.50 -15.23
CA LEU A 142 -27.06 13.99 -14.21
C LEU A 142 -26.60 15.29 -13.58
N LEU A 143 -25.30 15.44 -13.34
CA LEU A 143 -24.76 16.65 -12.76
C LEU A 143 -24.72 17.83 -13.73
N THR A 144 -24.61 17.55 -15.03
CA THR A 144 -24.53 18.60 -16.06
C THR A 144 -25.87 18.91 -16.72
N ALA A 145 -26.85 18.05 -16.49
CA ALA A 145 -28.20 18.29 -16.98
C ALA A 145 -28.97 19.18 -16.00
#